data_c936adf75b3b7bbef3ac81da37bb169c
#
_entry.id   c936adf75b3b7bbef3ac81da37bb169c
#
_cell.length_a   1.000
_cell.length_b   1.000
_cell.length_c   1.000
_cell.angle_alpha   90.00
_cell.angle_beta   90.00
_cell.angle_gamma   90.00
#
_symmetry.space_group_name_H-M   'P 1'
#
loop_
_entity.id
_entity.type
_entity.pdbx_description
1 polymer ?
#
loop_
_entity_poly.entity_id
_entity_poly.type
_entity_poly.pdbx_seq_one_letter_code
_entity_poly.pdbx_strand_id
1 'polypeptide(L)'
;AYSGQCYISHAQTGRSANRGDCSQACRLPYTLKDDQGRVVAYEKHLLSMKDNDQSANLEALINAGVRSFKIEGRYKDMAYVKNITAHYRQLLDALLRMTNSVIRIPQMGLMSSI
;
A
#
# COMPACT_ATOMS: atom_id res chain seq x y z
N ALA A 1 -0.98 4.83 -7.99
CA ALA A 1 -0.30 5.49 -6.85
C ALA A 1 -1.31 6.12 -5.90
N TYR A 2 -0.93 6.25 -4.65
CA TYR A 2 -1.77 6.83 -3.60
C TYR A 2 -2.28 8.24 -3.95
N SER A 3 -1.37 9.08 -4.45
CA SER A 3 -1.71 10.46 -4.84
C SER A 3 -2.29 10.60 -6.25
N GLY A 4 -2.17 9.60 -7.09
CA GLY A 4 -2.40 9.71 -8.53
C GLY A 4 -1.37 10.56 -9.28
N GLN A 5 -0.31 11.02 -8.60
CA GLN A 5 0.71 11.92 -9.12
C GLN A 5 2.14 11.44 -8.82
N CYS A 6 2.35 10.13 -8.84
CA CYS A 6 3.67 9.55 -8.61
C CYS A 6 4.38 9.31 -9.94
N TYR A 7 5.56 9.89 -10.11
CA TYR A 7 6.36 9.77 -11.34
C TYR A 7 7.69 9.03 -11.17
N ILE A 8 8.14 8.78 -9.94
CA ILE A 8 9.45 8.17 -9.69
C ILE A 8 9.55 6.75 -10.24
N SER A 9 8.49 5.96 -10.12
CA SER A 9 8.44 4.61 -10.66
C SER A 9 8.66 4.61 -12.17
N HIS A 10 7.95 5.49 -12.89
CA HIS A 10 8.10 5.63 -14.33
C HIS A 10 9.48 6.16 -14.73
N ALA A 11 9.96 7.18 -14.04
CA ALA A 11 11.27 7.78 -14.33
C ALA A 11 12.42 6.78 -14.20
N GLN A 12 12.37 5.88 -13.23
CA GLN A 12 13.45 4.93 -12.96
C GLN A 12 13.30 3.61 -13.72
N THR A 13 12.09 3.13 -13.94
CA THR A 13 11.86 1.78 -14.47
C THR A 13 10.95 1.72 -15.69
N GLY A 14 10.36 2.83 -16.12
CA GLY A 14 9.35 2.88 -17.16
C GLY A 14 7.97 2.37 -16.72
N ARG A 15 7.82 1.94 -15.47
CA ARG A 15 6.56 1.38 -14.93
C ARG A 15 5.74 2.47 -14.26
N SER A 16 4.52 2.71 -14.74
CA SER A 16 3.67 3.77 -14.22
C SER A 16 2.89 3.32 -12.97
N ALA A 17 3.22 3.92 -11.83
CA ALA A 17 2.48 3.70 -10.59
C ALA A 17 1.03 4.21 -10.67
N ASN A 18 0.78 5.23 -11.50
CA ASN A 18 -0.56 5.78 -11.70
C ASN A 18 -1.46 4.84 -12.52
N ARG A 19 -0.87 3.88 -13.22
CA ARG A 19 -1.56 2.83 -13.97
C ARG A 19 -1.57 1.48 -13.24
N GLY A 20 -1.25 1.44 -11.97
CA GLY A 20 -1.23 0.21 -11.17
C GLY A 20 0.06 -0.60 -11.30
N ASP A 21 1.07 -0.13 -12.01
CA ASP A 21 2.34 -0.84 -12.24
C ASP A 21 3.49 -0.21 -11.44
N CYS A 22 3.29 -0.04 -10.14
CA CYS A 22 4.28 0.54 -9.24
C CYS A 22 5.49 -0.38 -9.06
N SER A 23 6.71 0.14 -9.31
CA SER A 23 7.96 -0.58 -9.02
C SER A 23 8.42 -0.44 -7.57
N GLN A 24 7.74 0.37 -6.77
CA GLN A 24 8.11 0.73 -5.39
C GLN A 24 9.53 1.31 -5.25
N ALA A 25 9.99 2.05 -6.24
CA ALA A 25 11.31 2.67 -6.24
C ALA A 25 11.55 3.57 -5.02
N CYS A 26 10.49 4.17 -4.45
CA CYS A 26 10.59 4.98 -3.24
C CYS A 26 10.98 4.18 -1.98
N ARG A 27 10.88 2.84 -2.01
CA ARG A 27 11.25 1.96 -0.89
C ARG A 27 12.73 1.59 -0.86
N LEU A 28 13.47 1.98 -1.88
CA LEU A 28 14.90 1.73 -1.94
C LEU A 28 15.70 2.76 -1.12
N PRO A 29 16.93 2.41 -0.70
CA PRO A 29 17.79 3.38 -0.05
C PRO A 29 18.33 4.39 -1.07
N TYR A 30 18.50 5.64 -0.64
CA TYR A 30 19.04 6.74 -1.44
C TYR A 30 20.06 7.53 -0.66
N THR A 31 20.97 8.13 -1.41
CA THR A 31 21.95 9.08 -0.86
C THR A 31 21.50 10.50 -1.19
N LEU A 32 21.34 11.31 -0.16
CA LEU A 32 21.01 12.73 -0.30
C LEU A 32 22.26 13.57 -0.28
N LYS A 33 22.42 14.42 -1.27
CA LYS A 33 23.51 15.40 -1.34
C LYS A 33 22.94 16.82 -1.35
N ASP A 34 23.72 17.76 -0.80
CA ASP A 34 23.37 19.18 -0.90
C ASP A 34 23.76 19.75 -2.28
N ASP A 35 23.52 21.05 -2.48
CA ASP A 35 23.82 21.77 -3.73
C ASP A 35 25.32 21.86 -4.04
N GLN A 36 26.18 21.58 -3.08
CA GLN A 36 27.64 21.53 -3.22
C GLN A 36 28.18 20.09 -3.36
N GLY A 37 27.31 19.11 -3.47
CA GLY A 37 27.66 17.71 -3.63
C GLY A 37 28.07 16.99 -2.33
N ARG A 38 27.91 17.64 -1.16
CA ARG A 38 28.21 17.01 0.13
C ARG A 38 27.10 16.04 0.52
N VAL A 39 27.49 14.89 1.05
CA VAL A 39 26.53 13.87 1.49
C VAL A 39 25.87 14.33 2.79
N VAL A 40 24.54 14.52 2.76
CA VAL A 40 23.70 14.84 3.91
C VAL A 40 23.16 13.58 4.57
N ALA A 41 22.78 12.59 3.77
CA ALA A 41 22.35 11.27 4.24
C ALA A 41 22.82 10.21 3.25
N TYR A 42 23.38 9.12 3.79
CA TYR A 42 23.94 8.04 2.99
C TYR A 42 23.09 6.78 3.12
N GLU A 43 22.65 6.22 1.98
CA GLU A 43 21.92 4.94 1.90
C GLU A 43 20.74 4.85 2.89
N LYS A 44 19.92 5.90 2.93
CA LYS A 44 18.73 5.96 3.79
C LYS A 44 17.44 5.85 2.97
N HIS A 45 16.39 5.34 3.59
CA HIS A 45 15.07 5.24 2.98
C HIS A 45 14.33 6.58 3.00
N LEU A 46 14.89 7.58 2.32
CA LEU A 46 14.48 8.98 2.39
C LEU A 46 13.11 9.24 1.76
N LEU A 47 12.74 8.47 0.74
CA LEU A 47 11.51 8.62 -0.01
C LEU A 47 10.42 7.65 0.45
N SER A 48 10.75 6.75 1.38
CA SER A 48 9.82 5.74 1.85
C SER A 48 8.80 6.36 2.80
N MET A 49 7.53 6.29 2.41
CA MET A 49 6.43 6.63 3.30
C MET A 49 6.30 5.57 4.40
N LYS A 50 5.67 5.93 5.51
CA LYS A 50 5.22 4.95 6.50
C LYS A 50 4.24 3.98 5.85
N ASP A 51 4.18 2.75 6.35
CA ASP A 51 3.23 1.78 5.87
C ASP A 51 1.80 2.29 6.08
N ASN A 52 0.96 2.09 5.07
CA ASN A 52 -0.42 2.54 5.09
C ASN A 52 -1.28 1.48 5.80
N ASP A 53 -1.34 1.58 7.12
CA ASP A 53 -2.18 0.70 7.93
C ASP A 53 -3.60 1.25 8.01
N GLN A 54 -4.54 0.55 7.40
CA GLN A 54 -5.96 0.88 7.37
C GLN A 54 -6.80 0.00 8.31
N SER A 55 -6.19 -0.72 9.24
CA SER A 55 -6.89 -1.62 10.15
C SER A 55 -8.03 -0.92 10.90
N ALA A 56 -7.77 0.28 11.42
CA ALA A 56 -8.76 1.07 12.16
C ALA A 56 -9.86 1.65 11.27
N ASN A 57 -9.63 1.75 9.96
CA ASN A 57 -10.56 2.37 9.02
C ASN A 57 -11.30 1.34 8.16
N LEU A 58 -11.10 0.06 8.40
CA LEU A 58 -11.61 -1.01 7.54
C LEU A 58 -13.14 -1.02 7.48
N GLU A 59 -13.81 -0.83 8.60
CA GLU A 59 -15.26 -0.73 8.67
C GLU A 59 -15.79 0.45 7.85
N ALA A 60 -15.18 1.63 7.99
CA ALA A 60 -15.55 2.81 7.23
C ALA A 60 -15.36 2.62 5.72
N LEU A 61 -14.29 1.95 5.31
CA LEU A 61 -14.05 1.62 3.91
C LEU A 61 -15.12 0.68 3.34
N ILE A 62 -15.49 -0.34 4.09
CA ILE A 62 -16.56 -1.28 3.69
C ILE A 62 -17.89 -0.54 3.58
N ASN A 63 -18.23 0.31 4.55
CA ASN A 63 -19.47 1.10 4.54
C ASN A 63 -19.49 2.10 3.38
N ALA A 64 -18.35 2.60 2.96
CA ALA A 64 -18.21 3.48 1.80
C ALA A 64 -18.32 2.73 0.45
N GLY A 65 -18.40 1.40 0.46
CA GLY A 65 -18.60 0.60 -0.76
C GLY A 65 -17.35 -0.13 -1.25
N VAL A 66 -16.24 -0.07 -0.54
CA VAL A 66 -15.03 -0.83 -0.90
C VAL A 66 -15.32 -2.32 -0.72
N ARG A 67 -15.02 -3.12 -1.75
CA ARG A 67 -15.29 -4.56 -1.78
C ARG A 67 -14.05 -5.41 -2.02
N SER A 68 -12.93 -4.80 -2.37
CA SER A 68 -11.68 -5.48 -2.64
C SER A 68 -10.52 -4.69 -2.03
N PHE A 69 -9.56 -5.40 -1.46
CA PHE A 69 -8.40 -4.80 -0.80
C PHE A 69 -7.13 -5.41 -1.40
N LYS A 70 -6.21 -4.55 -1.79
CA LYS A 70 -4.92 -4.95 -2.33
C LYS A 70 -3.84 -4.68 -1.28
N ILE A 71 -3.10 -5.72 -0.92
CA ILE A 71 -1.96 -5.61 -0.01
C ILE A 71 -0.69 -5.40 -0.84
N GLU A 72 0.02 -4.31 -0.56
CA GLU A 72 1.29 -4.00 -1.19
C GLU A 72 2.43 -4.55 -0.35
N GLY A 73 3.10 -5.59 -0.83
CA GLY A 73 4.17 -6.27 -0.08
C GLY A 73 5.42 -6.56 -0.89
N ARG A 74 5.64 -5.86 -2.00
CA ARG A 74 6.65 -6.18 -3.01
C ARG A 74 8.09 -6.21 -2.49
N TYR A 75 8.43 -5.34 -1.54
CA TYR A 75 9.76 -5.29 -0.89
C TYR A 75 9.72 -5.76 0.57
N LYS A 76 8.68 -6.46 0.95
CA LYS A 76 8.56 -7.06 2.28
C LYS A 76 8.89 -8.55 2.21
N ASP A 77 9.29 -9.12 3.35
CA ASP A 77 9.54 -10.55 3.43
C ASP A 77 8.25 -11.38 3.47
N MET A 78 8.41 -12.68 3.30
CA MET A 78 7.28 -13.61 3.29
C MET A 78 6.52 -13.63 4.62
N ALA A 79 7.23 -13.52 5.74
CA ALA A 79 6.61 -13.51 7.06
C ALA A 79 5.73 -12.28 7.24
N TYR A 80 6.20 -11.11 6.80
CA TYR A 80 5.40 -9.88 6.81
C TYR A 80 4.11 -10.05 6.00
N VAL A 81 4.21 -10.53 4.76
CA VAL A 81 3.05 -10.69 3.87
C VAL A 81 2.03 -11.66 4.48
N LYS A 82 2.49 -12.78 5.02
CA LYS A 82 1.62 -13.76 5.69
C LYS A 82 0.91 -13.15 6.91
N ASN A 83 1.65 -12.47 7.76
CA ASN A 83 1.12 -11.89 8.99
C ASN A 83 0.11 -10.77 8.70
N ILE A 84 0.41 -9.89 7.76
CA ILE A 84 -0.49 -8.81 7.38
C ILE A 84 -1.76 -9.36 6.71
N THR A 85 -1.62 -10.33 5.84
CA THR A 85 -2.77 -10.98 5.19
C THR A 85 -3.68 -11.66 6.21
N ALA A 86 -3.11 -12.39 7.17
CA ALA A 86 -3.86 -13.01 8.26
C ALA A 86 -4.55 -11.96 9.14
N HIS A 87 -3.86 -10.88 9.47
CA HIS A 87 -4.40 -9.80 10.28
C HIS A 87 -5.65 -9.17 9.65
N TYR A 88 -5.56 -8.76 8.38
CA TYR A 88 -6.70 -8.19 7.67
C TYR A 88 -7.82 -9.20 7.44
N ARG A 89 -7.49 -10.47 7.21
CA ARG A 89 -8.50 -11.53 7.09
C ARG A 89 -9.30 -11.69 8.39
N GLN A 90 -8.64 -11.70 9.52
CA GLN A 90 -9.30 -11.80 10.82
C GLN A 90 -10.19 -10.58 11.09
N LEU A 91 -9.72 -9.37 10.77
CA LEU A 91 -10.52 -8.16 10.92
C LEU A 91 -11.76 -8.18 10.04
N LEU A 92 -11.63 -8.56 8.78
CA LEU A 92 -12.76 -8.68 7.86
C LEU A 92 -13.78 -9.71 8.34
N ASP A 93 -13.34 -10.88 8.78
CA ASP A 93 -14.22 -11.92 9.29
C ASP A 93 -14.99 -11.45 10.54
N ALA A 94 -14.32 -10.73 11.44
CA ALA A 94 -14.98 -10.17 12.62
C ALA A 94 -16.04 -9.13 12.24
N LEU A 95 -15.75 -8.23 11.31
CA LEU A 95 -16.70 -7.23 10.82
C LEU A 95 -17.90 -7.88 10.12
N LEU A 96 -17.68 -8.90 9.32
CA LEU A 96 -18.74 -9.63 8.62
C LEU A 96 -19.66 -10.39 9.59
N ARG A 97 -19.14 -10.93 10.68
CA ARG A 97 -19.94 -11.58 11.73
C ARG A 97 -20.80 -10.57 12.49
N MET A 98 -20.26 -9.39 12.78
CA MET A 98 -20.97 -8.35 13.52
C MET A 98 -22.15 -7.74 12.74
N THR A 99 -22.06 -7.70 11.43
CA THR A 99 -23.09 -7.08 10.59
C THR A 99 -24.26 -7.99 10.26
N ASN A 100 -24.20 -9.29 10.60
CA ASN A 100 -25.23 -10.30 10.24
C ASN A 100 -25.66 -10.27 8.77
N SER A 101 -24.91 -9.61 7.92
CA SER A 101 -25.22 -9.49 6.52
C SER A 101 -24.36 -10.44 5.73
N VAL A 102 -25.00 -11.29 4.93
CA VAL A 102 -24.33 -12.00 3.85
C VAL A 102 -23.95 -10.93 2.84
N ILE A 103 -22.77 -10.34 3.00
CA ILE A 103 -22.21 -9.45 1.99
C ILE A 103 -21.82 -10.36 0.83
N ARG A 104 -22.71 -10.48 -0.15
CA ARG A 104 -22.34 -10.96 -1.46
C ARG A 104 -21.41 -9.90 -2.05
N ILE A 105 -20.13 -10.20 -2.11
CA ILE A 105 -19.13 -9.32 -2.72
C ILE A 105 -19.41 -9.32 -4.22
N PRO A 106 -19.88 -8.21 -4.82
CA PRO A 106 -19.98 -8.11 -6.27
C PRO A 106 -18.59 -8.27 -6.85
N GLN A 107 -18.46 -8.94 -7.99
CA GLN A 107 -17.17 -9.15 -8.64
C GLN A 107 -16.52 -7.84 -9.11
N MET A 108 -17.26 -6.74 -9.14
CA MET A 108 -16.78 -5.40 -9.48
C MET A 108 -17.12 -4.45 -8.36
N GLY A 109 -16.10 -3.94 -7.68
CA GLY A 109 -16.24 -2.99 -6.59
C GLY A 109 -15.04 -2.06 -6.49
N LEU A 110 -15.14 -1.06 -5.63
CA LEU A 110 -14.02 -0.20 -5.30
C LEU A 110 -12.89 -1.02 -4.66
N MET A 111 -11.65 -0.74 -5.05
CA MET A 111 -10.47 -1.37 -4.52
C MET A 111 -9.61 -0.33 -3.79
N SER A 112 -9.11 -0.70 -2.60
CA SER A 112 -8.17 0.11 -1.83
C SER A 112 -6.86 -0.63 -1.63
N SER A 113 -5.73 0.08 -1.75
CA SER A 113 -4.40 -0.44 -1.38
C SER A 113 -4.15 -0.25 0.12
N ILE A 114 -3.81 -1.32 0.79
CA ILE A 114 -3.58 -1.37 2.22
C ILE A 114 -2.26 -2.06 2.58
#